data_019a425112ffa4de9ff51f9e42a3cf7b
#
_entry.id   019a425112ffa4de9ff51f9e42a3cf7b
#
_cell.length_a   1.000
_cell.length_b   1.000
_cell.length_c   1.000
_cell.angle_alpha   90.00
_cell.angle_beta   90.00
_cell.angle_gamma   90.00
#
_symmetry.space_group_name_H-M   'P 1'
#
loop_
_entity.id
_entity.type
_entity.pdbx_description
1 polymer ?
#
loop_
_entity_poly.entity_id
_entity_poly.type
_entity_poly.pdbx_seq_one_letter_code
_entity_poly.pdbx_strand_id
1 'polypeptide(L)'
;RVVERENPKVPHAVRLLLSDLLTDEDPEAKLARLAHQAASLIVVRLLAREEVNPPTGAFEFTDSETGEVREMLLDAATRGHYLEALSAHTSRWVAAARRHGATFVDLVAEDPHTSFIATLARLGIVEGLR
;
A
#
# COMPACT_ATOMS: atom_id res chain seq x y z
N ARG A 1 4.15 8.07 6.02
CA ARG A 1 4.65 7.90 4.65
C ARG A 1 5.93 7.07 4.65
N VAL A 2 5.98 6.09 3.81
CA VAL A 2 7.16 5.25 3.65
C VAL A 2 8.18 5.98 2.76
N VAL A 3 9.38 6.14 3.27
CA VAL A 3 10.48 6.71 2.49
C VAL A 3 11.14 5.58 1.71
N GLU A 4 11.10 5.68 0.40
CA GLU A 4 11.77 4.75 -0.48
C GLU A 4 13.28 4.93 -0.38
N ARG A 5 13.98 3.87 -0.01
CA ARG A 5 15.43 3.85 -0.08
C ARG A 5 15.84 3.05 -1.30
N GLU A 6 16.56 3.69 -2.20
CA GLU A 6 17.18 2.99 -3.30
C GLU A 6 18.44 2.30 -2.79
N ASN A 7 18.31 1.02 -2.51
CA ASN A 7 19.44 0.16 -2.22
C ASN A 7 19.86 -0.56 -3.50
N PRO A 8 21.14 -0.93 -3.64
CA PRO A 8 21.56 -1.76 -4.74
C PRO A 8 20.71 -3.04 -4.79
N LYS A 9 20.15 -3.34 -5.96
CA LYS A 9 19.31 -4.52 -6.12
C LYS A 9 20.18 -5.77 -6.11
N VAL A 10 19.81 -6.72 -5.25
CA VAL A 10 20.43 -8.05 -5.22
C VAL A 10 19.72 -8.92 -6.24
N PRO A 11 20.44 -9.47 -7.25
CA PRO A 11 19.83 -10.35 -8.24
C PRO A 11 19.24 -11.62 -7.58
N HIS A 12 18.09 -12.07 -8.10
CA HIS A 12 17.41 -13.28 -7.65
C HIS A 12 16.96 -13.26 -6.19
N ALA A 13 16.84 -12.07 -5.59
CA ALA A 13 16.30 -11.93 -4.24
C ALA A 13 14.78 -11.83 -4.27
N VAL A 14 14.15 -12.19 -3.17
CA VAL A 14 12.76 -11.84 -2.91
C VAL A 14 12.71 -10.35 -2.57
N ARG A 15 11.93 -9.60 -3.31
CA ARG A 15 11.76 -8.16 -3.08
C ARG A 15 10.41 -7.85 -2.48
N LEU A 16 10.43 -6.98 -1.50
CA LEU A 16 9.23 -6.54 -0.79
C LEU A 16 9.09 -5.04 -0.96
N LEU A 17 7.98 -4.61 -1.56
CA LEU A 17 7.58 -3.20 -1.58
C LEU A 17 6.52 -2.99 -0.52
N LEU A 18 6.84 -2.22 0.51
CA LEU A 18 5.92 -1.84 1.56
C LEU A 18 5.61 -0.36 1.44
N SER A 19 4.35 -0.02 1.17
CA SER A 19 3.95 1.36 0.91
C SER A 19 2.44 1.53 1.07
N ASP A 20 2.00 2.77 1.27
CA ASP A 20 0.59 3.12 1.15
C ASP A 20 0.13 3.17 -0.32
N LEU A 21 1.07 3.22 -1.25
CA LEU A 21 0.87 3.34 -2.70
C LEU A 21 0.06 4.58 -3.12
N LEU A 22 -0.12 5.53 -2.22
CA LEU A 22 -0.83 6.78 -2.51
C LEU A 22 0.12 7.75 -3.22
N THR A 23 0.41 7.44 -4.47
CA THR A 23 1.39 8.14 -5.29
C THR A 23 0.87 8.27 -6.72
N ASP A 24 1.37 9.26 -7.44
CA ASP A 24 1.08 9.46 -8.87
C ASP A 24 1.97 8.61 -9.78
N GLU A 25 2.87 7.80 -9.21
CA GLU A 25 3.73 6.94 -10.00
C GLU A 25 2.93 5.94 -10.83
N ASP A 26 3.43 5.64 -12.02
CA ASP A 26 2.86 4.59 -12.87
C ASP A 26 3.13 3.21 -12.25
N PRO A 27 2.09 2.46 -11.87
CA PRO A 27 2.29 1.12 -11.31
C PRO A 27 3.08 0.19 -12.23
N GLU A 28 2.81 0.24 -13.54
CA GLU A 28 3.48 -0.61 -14.52
C GLU A 28 4.99 -0.39 -14.53
N ALA A 29 5.40 0.87 -14.63
CA ALA A 29 6.81 1.22 -14.68
C ALA A 29 7.53 0.85 -13.38
N LYS A 30 6.88 1.12 -12.25
CA LYS A 30 7.46 0.81 -10.94
C LYS A 30 7.63 -0.69 -10.73
N LEU A 31 6.60 -1.47 -11.00
CA LEU A 31 6.65 -2.92 -10.78
C LEU A 31 7.55 -3.62 -11.79
N ALA A 32 7.61 -3.15 -13.04
CA ALA A 32 8.55 -3.67 -14.01
C ALA A 32 9.99 -3.53 -13.52
N ARG A 33 10.33 -2.34 -12.99
CA ARG A 33 11.66 -2.08 -12.44
C ARG A 33 11.97 -2.96 -11.23
N LEU A 34 11.02 -3.12 -10.32
CA LEU A 34 11.21 -3.91 -9.11
C LEU A 34 11.23 -5.42 -9.40
N ALA A 35 10.47 -5.87 -10.38
CA ALA A 35 10.42 -7.29 -10.75
C ALA A 35 11.64 -7.73 -11.52
N HIS A 36 12.40 -6.80 -12.12
CA HIS A 36 13.57 -7.13 -12.93
C HIS A 36 14.62 -7.88 -12.12
N GLN A 37 14.95 -9.10 -12.55
CA GLN A 37 15.91 -9.99 -11.90
C GLN A 37 15.55 -10.37 -10.46
N ALA A 38 14.30 -10.18 -10.03
CA ALA A 38 13.84 -10.66 -8.73
C ALA A 38 13.44 -12.13 -8.80
N ALA A 39 13.69 -12.88 -7.75
CA ALA A 39 13.14 -14.24 -7.61
C ALA A 39 11.62 -14.17 -7.43
N SER A 40 11.16 -13.23 -6.64
CA SER A 40 9.75 -12.89 -6.51
C SER A 40 9.60 -11.45 -6.04
N LEU A 41 8.45 -10.87 -6.31
CA LEU A 41 8.10 -9.51 -5.87
C LEU A 41 6.79 -9.58 -5.08
N ILE A 42 6.81 -9.00 -3.91
CA ILE A 42 5.63 -8.88 -3.05
C ILE A 42 5.36 -7.40 -2.84
N VAL A 43 4.16 -6.99 -3.17
CA VAL A 43 3.71 -5.60 -2.97
C VAL A 43 2.73 -5.61 -1.80
N VAL A 44 3.11 -4.94 -0.72
CA VAL A 44 2.28 -4.81 0.46
C VAL A 44 1.79 -3.37 0.56
N ARG A 45 0.49 -3.18 0.41
CA ARG A 45 -0.12 -1.88 0.64
C ARG A 45 -0.60 -1.81 2.08
N LEU A 46 -0.17 -0.77 2.77
CA LEU A 46 -0.53 -0.53 4.16
C LEU A 46 -1.31 0.78 4.25
N LEU A 47 -2.60 0.70 4.53
CA LEU A 47 -3.47 1.85 4.69
C LEU A 47 -4.00 1.93 6.12
N ALA A 48 -4.19 3.14 6.62
CA ALA A 48 -4.88 3.35 7.88
C ALA A 48 -6.36 3.01 7.75
N ARG A 49 -7.00 2.66 8.86
CA ARG A 49 -8.43 2.33 8.85
C ARG A 49 -9.27 3.45 8.28
N GLU A 50 -8.96 4.70 8.61
CA GLU A 50 -9.65 5.88 8.12
C GLU A 50 -9.44 6.09 6.62
N GLU A 51 -8.34 5.61 6.06
CA GLU A 51 -8.09 5.67 4.62
C GLU A 51 -8.90 4.63 3.86
N VAL A 52 -9.10 3.47 4.46
CA VAL A 52 -9.90 2.38 3.87
C VAL A 52 -11.39 2.64 4.03
N ASN A 53 -11.79 3.17 5.18
CA ASN A 53 -13.18 3.40 5.54
C ASN A 53 -13.31 4.75 6.24
N PRO A 54 -13.24 5.86 5.49
CA PRO A 54 -13.31 7.18 6.08
C PRO A 54 -14.70 7.42 6.67
N PRO A 55 -14.77 7.88 7.93
CA PRO A 55 -16.05 8.22 8.52
C PRO A 55 -16.57 9.53 7.94
N THR A 56 -17.90 9.69 7.93
CA THR A 56 -18.53 10.97 7.57
C THR A 56 -18.53 11.90 8.77
N GLY A 57 -18.49 13.20 8.51
CA GLY A 57 -18.54 14.22 9.55
C GLY A 57 -17.50 15.31 9.35
N ALA A 58 -17.37 16.15 10.38
CA ALA A 58 -16.37 17.21 10.42
C ALA A 58 -15.09 16.68 11.07
N PHE A 59 -13.96 16.91 10.44
CA PHE A 59 -12.66 16.48 10.90
C PHE A 59 -11.70 17.64 10.96
N GLU A 60 -10.82 17.58 11.94
CA GLU A 60 -9.70 18.48 12.07
C GLU A 60 -8.43 17.71 11.71
N PHE A 61 -7.71 18.20 10.72
CA PHE A 61 -6.44 17.61 10.31
C PHE A 61 -5.30 18.50 10.74
N THR A 62 -4.30 17.90 11.36
CA THR A 62 -3.05 18.57 11.66
C THR A 62 -1.96 18.05 10.73
N ASP A 63 -1.34 18.96 9.99
CA ASP A 63 -0.18 18.60 9.18
C ASP A 63 1.00 18.33 10.11
N SER A 64 1.53 17.11 10.07
CA SER A 64 2.63 16.71 10.94
C SER A 64 3.96 17.41 10.64
N GLU A 65 4.11 17.97 9.44
CA GLU A 65 5.31 18.69 9.04
C GLU A 65 5.27 20.17 9.37
N THR A 66 4.12 20.80 9.11
CA THR A 66 3.97 22.27 9.28
C THR A 66 3.25 22.65 10.56
N GLY A 67 2.52 21.73 11.19
CA GLY A 67 1.64 22.02 12.32
C GLY A 67 0.34 22.73 11.93
N GLU A 68 0.11 22.94 10.64
CA GLU A 68 -1.10 23.58 10.14
C GLU A 68 -2.33 22.74 10.44
N VAL A 69 -3.37 23.38 10.95
CA VAL A 69 -4.64 22.73 11.28
C VAL A 69 -5.67 23.12 10.23
N ARG A 70 -6.34 22.14 9.65
CA ARG A 70 -7.43 22.33 8.69
C ARG A 70 -8.67 21.59 9.13
N GLU A 71 -9.81 22.25 8.98
CA GLU A 71 -11.09 21.59 9.12
C GLU A 71 -11.56 21.06 7.77
N MET A 72 -12.08 19.83 7.78
CA MET A 72 -12.65 19.22 6.59
C MET A 72 -13.99 18.59 6.93
N LEU A 73 -14.98 18.90 6.10
CA LEU A 73 -16.28 18.23 6.17
C LEU A 73 -16.31 17.12 5.13
N LEU A 74 -16.44 15.90 5.59
CA LEU A 74 -16.56 14.73 4.71
C LEU A 74 -18.03 14.31 4.70
N ASP A 75 -18.76 14.67 3.65
CA ASP A 75 -20.12 14.22 3.44
C ASP A 75 -20.18 12.87 2.72
N ALA A 76 -21.39 12.30 2.61
CA ALA A 76 -21.57 11.00 1.99
C ALA A 76 -21.17 10.99 0.50
N ALA A 77 -21.42 12.08 -0.22
CA ALA A 77 -21.07 12.18 -1.64
C ALA A 77 -19.54 12.22 -1.83
N THR A 78 -18.84 13.02 -1.05
CA THR A 78 -17.38 13.12 -1.08
C THR A 78 -16.74 11.79 -0.68
N ARG A 79 -17.29 11.15 0.34
CA ARG A 79 -16.84 9.81 0.75
C ARG A 79 -16.98 8.80 -0.37
N GLY A 80 -18.13 8.82 -1.07
CA GLY A 80 -18.37 7.93 -2.21
C GLY A 80 -17.36 8.15 -3.34
N HIS A 81 -17.08 9.40 -3.68
CA HIS A 81 -16.08 9.73 -4.71
C HIS A 81 -14.68 9.27 -4.30
N TYR A 82 -14.32 9.44 -3.04
CA TYR A 82 -13.04 8.96 -2.53
C TYR A 82 -12.92 7.43 -2.64
N LEU A 83 -13.96 6.69 -2.24
CA LEU A 83 -13.94 5.23 -2.29
C LEU A 83 -13.89 4.71 -3.72
N GLU A 84 -14.56 5.37 -4.65
CA GLU A 84 -14.46 5.03 -6.07
C GLU A 84 -13.05 5.26 -6.61
N ALA A 85 -12.44 6.39 -6.25
CA ALA A 85 -11.08 6.70 -6.66
C ALA A 85 -10.08 5.71 -6.06
N LEU A 86 -10.26 5.33 -4.79
CA LEU A 86 -9.42 4.33 -4.14
C LEU A 86 -9.57 2.96 -4.80
N SER A 87 -10.79 2.57 -5.14
CA SER A 87 -11.06 1.31 -5.83
C SER A 87 -10.40 1.26 -7.21
N ALA A 88 -10.50 2.34 -8.00
CA ALA A 88 -9.85 2.43 -9.30
C ALA A 88 -8.33 2.37 -9.17
N HIS A 89 -7.78 3.06 -8.18
CA HIS A 89 -6.35 3.06 -7.88
C HIS A 89 -5.88 1.65 -7.50
N THR A 90 -6.61 0.98 -6.62
CA THR A 90 -6.32 -0.41 -6.23
C THR A 90 -6.31 -1.34 -7.43
N SER A 91 -7.30 -1.21 -8.31
CA SER A 91 -7.40 -2.05 -9.51
C SER A 91 -6.19 -1.89 -10.43
N ARG A 92 -5.68 -0.67 -10.58
CA ARG A 92 -4.48 -0.43 -11.38
C ARG A 92 -3.25 -1.13 -10.81
N TRP A 93 -3.07 -1.06 -9.49
CA TRP A 93 -1.93 -1.72 -8.83
C TRP A 93 -2.06 -3.23 -8.87
N VAL A 94 -3.26 -3.77 -8.64
CA VAL A 94 -3.51 -5.21 -8.72
C VAL A 94 -3.28 -5.74 -10.13
N ALA A 95 -3.74 -5.03 -11.15
CA ALA A 95 -3.53 -5.42 -12.54
C ALA A 95 -2.05 -5.39 -12.92
N ALA A 96 -1.33 -4.36 -12.51
CA ALA A 96 0.11 -4.25 -12.74
C ALA A 96 0.87 -5.36 -12.01
N ALA A 97 0.53 -5.65 -10.77
CA ALA A 97 1.12 -6.75 -10.02
C ALA A 97 0.94 -8.08 -10.75
N ARG A 98 -0.26 -8.34 -11.22
CA ARG A 98 -0.58 -9.57 -11.97
C ARG A 98 0.25 -9.67 -13.25
N ARG A 99 0.39 -8.59 -14.00
CA ARG A 99 1.19 -8.57 -15.24
C ARG A 99 2.67 -8.84 -14.99
N HIS A 100 3.20 -8.40 -13.86
CA HIS A 100 4.61 -8.57 -13.52
C HIS A 100 4.87 -9.77 -12.60
N GLY A 101 3.89 -10.62 -12.40
CA GLY A 101 4.03 -11.81 -11.57
C GLY A 101 4.25 -11.51 -10.09
N ALA A 102 3.85 -10.33 -9.63
CA ALA A 102 3.96 -9.94 -8.23
C ALA A 102 2.74 -10.38 -7.43
N THR A 103 2.96 -10.63 -6.15
CA THR A 103 1.89 -10.87 -5.18
C THR A 103 1.48 -9.55 -4.55
N PHE A 104 0.19 -9.24 -4.56
CA PHE A 104 -0.34 -8.03 -3.94
C PHE A 104 -1.03 -8.38 -2.62
N VAL A 105 -0.65 -7.70 -1.57
CA VAL A 105 -1.20 -7.88 -0.22
C VAL A 105 -1.70 -6.54 0.29
N ASP A 106 -2.92 -6.51 0.80
CA ASP A 106 -3.55 -5.31 1.33
C ASP A 106 -3.76 -5.46 2.83
N LEU A 107 -3.18 -4.56 3.61
CA LEU A 107 -3.21 -4.59 5.06
C LEU A 107 -3.70 -3.27 5.65
N VAL A 108 -4.33 -3.36 6.82
CA VAL A 108 -4.74 -2.20 7.61
C VAL A 108 -3.68 -1.93 8.67
N ALA A 109 -3.23 -0.68 8.76
CA ALA A 109 -2.09 -0.31 9.59
C ALA A 109 -2.30 -0.54 11.10
N GLU A 110 -3.55 -0.49 11.58
CA GLU A 110 -3.87 -0.68 13.00
C GLU A 110 -3.61 -2.10 13.48
N ASP A 111 -3.62 -3.07 12.55
CA ASP A 111 -3.32 -4.48 12.85
C ASP A 111 -2.15 -5.02 12.02
N PRO A 112 -1.04 -4.25 11.86
CA PRO A 112 -0.03 -4.62 10.87
C PRO A 112 0.74 -5.88 11.25
N HIS A 113 1.04 -6.06 12.53
CA HIS A 113 1.95 -7.12 12.97
C HIS A 113 1.35 -8.51 12.75
N THR A 114 0.18 -8.76 13.32
CA THR A 114 -0.47 -10.06 13.23
C THR A 114 -0.86 -10.40 11.79
N SER A 115 -1.46 -9.44 11.08
CA SER A 115 -1.90 -9.65 9.71
C SER A 115 -0.73 -9.85 8.75
N PHE A 116 0.34 -9.09 8.93
CA PHE A 116 1.52 -9.16 8.08
C PHE A 116 2.24 -10.51 8.21
N ILE A 117 2.55 -10.90 9.44
CA ILE A 117 3.23 -12.17 9.69
C ILE A 117 2.37 -13.36 9.27
N ALA A 118 1.10 -13.35 9.60
CA ALA A 118 0.17 -14.43 9.21
C ALA A 118 0.08 -14.55 7.68
N THR A 119 0.04 -13.42 6.98
CA THR A 119 -0.03 -13.41 5.52
C THR A 119 1.26 -13.94 4.91
N LEU A 120 2.42 -13.51 5.41
CA LEU A 120 3.71 -14.02 4.93
C LEU A 120 3.85 -15.51 5.17
N ALA A 121 3.44 -15.99 6.34
CA ALA A 121 3.47 -17.42 6.66
C ALA A 121 2.56 -18.22 5.72
N ARG A 122 1.34 -17.72 5.47
CA ARG A 122 0.39 -18.37 4.57
C ARG A 122 0.91 -18.45 3.14
N LEU A 123 1.66 -17.45 2.69
CA LEU A 123 2.26 -17.42 1.36
C LEU A 123 3.54 -18.25 1.28
N GLY A 124 4.00 -18.83 2.39
CA GLY A 124 5.20 -19.64 2.42
C GLY A 124 6.50 -18.86 2.27
N ILE A 125 6.44 -17.53 2.46
CA ILE A 125 7.60 -16.65 2.27
C ILE A 125 8.54 -16.70 3.46
N VAL A 126 7.96 -16.86 4.66
CA VAL A 126 8.71 -16.94 5.90
C VAL A 126 8.41 -18.29 6.55
N GLU A 127 9.38 -19.19 6.51
CA GLU A 127 9.29 -20.48 7.18
C GLU A 127 9.70 -20.34 8.64
N GLY A 128 9.03 -21.08 9.52
CA GLY A 128 9.42 -21.15 10.92
C GLY A 128 8.86 -20.03 11.80
N LEU A 129 8.13 -19.09 11.27
CA LEU A 129 7.37 -18.14 12.05
C LEU A 129 6.05 -18.78 12.48
N ARG A 130 6.06 -19.39 13.61
CA ARG A 130 4.89 -20.06 14.19
C ARG A 130 4.49 -19.41 15.50
#